data_8b14b96a0a7d11be6b2bc50d2ff4a225
#
_entry.id   8b14b96a0a7d11be6b2bc50d2ff4a225
#
_cell.length_a   1.000
_cell.length_b   1.000
_cell.length_c   1.000
_cell.angle_alpha   90.00
_cell.angle_beta   90.00
_cell.angle_gamma   90.00
#
_symmetry.space_group_name_H-M   'P 1'
#
loop_
_entity.id
_entity.type
_entity.pdbx_description
1 polymer ?
#
loop_
_entity_poly.entity_id
_entity_poly.type
_entity_poly.pdbx_seq_one_letter_code
_entity_poly.pdbx_strand_id
1 'polypeptide(L)'
;MKAVGYRASLPVTDDQCLIDVELPVPEATGRELLVRVMAVSVTPGDTKVRRNVPPAAGELRVLGFDAAGIVEAVGPQVTGFKPGDEVWYAGSRARSGTNAELHLVAVGAVSAGGQL
;
A
#
# COMPACT_ATOMS: atom_id res chain seq x y z
N MET A 1 -4.67 -2.80 11.58
CA MET A 1 -4.47 -1.48 10.95
C MET A 1 -5.67 -1.09 10.12
N LYS A 2 -5.88 0.19 9.97
CA LYS A 2 -6.94 0.71 9.12
C LYS A 2 -6.50 0.74 7.66
N ALA A 3 -7.42 0.40 6.77
CA ALA A 3 -7.21 0.46 5.33
C ALA A 3 -8.53 0.78 4.63
N VAL A 4 -8.43 1.16 3.35
CA VAL A 4 -9.59 1.40 2.48
C VAL A 4 -9.46 0.46 1.29
N GLY A 5 -10.52 -0.28 1.02
CA GLY A 5 -10.51 -1.25 -0.07
C GLY A 5 -11.89 -1.46 -0.67
N TYR A 6 -12.01 -2.45 -1.54
CA TYR A 6 -13.28 -2.82 -2.15
C TYR A 6 -13.36 -4.33 -2.35
N ARG A 7 -14.60 -4.84 -2.33
CA ARG A 7 -14.88 -6.27 -2.52
C ARG A 7 -15.54 -6.56 -3.87
N ALA A 8 -16.11 -5.54 -4.50
CA ALA A 8 -16.75 -5.64 -5.81
C ALA A 8 -16.61 -4.31 -6.54
N SER A 9 -16.52 -4.35 -7.86
CA SER A 9 -16.42 -3.16 -8.71
C SER A 9 -17.80 -2.53 -8.89
N LEU A 10 -18.30 -1.88 -7.84
CA LEU A 10 -19.60 -1.24 -7.82
C LEU A 10 -19.51 0.20 -8.37
N PRO A 11 -20.65 0.79 -8.80
CA PRO A 11 -20.66 2.20 -9.21
C PRO A 11 -20.21 3.12 -8.08
N VAL A 12 -19.61 4.26 -8.42
CA VAL A 12 -19.14 5.25 -7.43
C VAL A 12 -20.27 5.83 -6.57
N THR A 13 -21.50 5.73 -7.02
CA THR A 13 -22.69 6.14 -6.27
C THR A 13 -23.12 5.14 -5.20
N ASP A 14 -22.53 3.94 -5.20
CA ASP A 14 -22.80 2.91 -4.19
C ASP A 14 -21.90 3.14 -2.97
N ASP A 15 -22.49 3.11 -1.77
CA ASP A 15 -21.76 3.30 -0.53
C ASP A 15 -20.68 2.24 -0.29
N GLN A 16 -20.81 1.08 -0.93
CA GLN A 16 -19.86 -0.03 -0.81
C GLN A 16 -18.78 -0.03 -1.90
N CYS A 17 -18.72 1.01 -2.72
CA CYS A 17 -17.72 1.08 -3.80
C CYS A 17 -16.28 1.18 -3.27
N LEU A 18 -16.11 1.76 -2.09
CA LEU A 18 -14.91 1.72 -1.26
C LEU A 18 -15.36 1.63 0.20
N ILE A 19 -14.70 0.80 0.98
CA ILE A 19 -15.06 0.56 2.38
C ILE A 19 -13.86 0.70 3.30
N ASP A 20 -14.11 1.16 4.51
CA ASP A 20 -13.13 1.15 5.59
C ASP A 20 -13.05 -0.25 6.18
N VAL A 21 -11.85 -0.76 6.37
CA VAL A 21 -11.62 -2.10 6.91
C VAL A 21 -10.51 -2.09 7.94
N GLU A 22 -10.53 -3.08 8.83
CA GLU A 22 -9.42 -3.43 9.71
C GLU A 22 -8.71 -4.66 9.15
N LEU A 23 -7.40 -4.56 9.03
CA LEU A 23 -6.55 -5.65 8.53
C LEU A 23 -5.44 -5.94 9.54
N PRO A 24 -4.91 -7.18 9.56
CA PRO A 24 -3.72 -7.48 10.35
C PRO A 24 -2.55 -6.62 9.89
N VAL A 25 -1.67 -6.24 10.79
CA VAL A 25 -0.41 -5.59 10.45
C VAL A 25 0.49 -6.62 9.78
N PRO A 26 0.94 -6.38 8.54
CA PRO A 26 1.82 -7.32 7.87
C PRO A 26 3.22 -7.31 8.50
N GLU A 27 3.94 -8.41 8.32
CA GLU A 27 5.30 -8.56 8.81
C GLU A 27 6.30 -8.44 7.67
N ALA A 28 7.32 -7.62 7.85
CA ALA A 28 8.40 -7.50 6.88
C ALA A 28 9.29 -8.74 6.92
N THR A 29 9.41 -9.42 5.79
CA THR A 29 10.26 -10.60 5.63
C THR A 29 11.27 -10.38 4.50
N GLY A 30 12.36 -11.15 4.50
CA GLY A 30 13.35 -11.06 3.43
C GLY A 30 13.87 -9.64 3.23
N ARG A 31 13.67 -9.12 2.04
CA ARG A 31 14.11 -7.77 1.63
C ARG A 31 12.96 -6.78 1.56
N GLU A 32 11.99 -6.93 2.41
CA GLU A 32 10.85 -6.02 2.49
C GLU A 32 11.03 -4.98 3.58
N LEU A 33 10.44 -3.80 3.34
CA LEU A 33 10.25 -2.76 4.35
C LEU A 33 8.77 -2.72 4.73
N LEU A 34 8.50 -2.56 6.00
CA LEU A 34 7.19 -2.15 6.49
C LEU A 34 7.21 -0.64 6.67
N VAL A 35 6.39 0.06 5.92
CA VAL A 35 6.36 1.52 5.89
C VAL A 35 5.09 2.02 6.54
N ARG A 36 5.24 2.95 7.49
CA ARG A 36 4.12 3.73 8.00
C ARG A 36 3.82 4.83 6.99
N VAL A 37 2.67 4.71 6.32
CA VAL A 37 2.29 5.57 5.20
C VAL A 37 1.88 6.93 5.73
N MET A 38 2.52 7.99 5.26
CA MET A 38 2.23 9.37 5.62
C MET A 38 1.48 10.11 4.52
N ALA A 39 1.72 9.76 3.27
CA ALA A 39 1.06 10.37 2.12
C ALA A 39 1.03 9.40 0.94
N VAL A 40 -0.04 9.49 0.17
CA VAL A 40 -0.23 8.74 -1.07
C VAL A 40 -0.79 9.67 -2.13
N SER A 41 -0.65 9.31 -3.41
CA SER A 41 -1.43 9.96 -4.48
C SER A 41 -2.52 9.02 -4.98
N VAL A 42 -3.59 9.62 -5.50
CA VAL A 42 -4.64 8.88 -6.21
C VAL A 42 -4.43 9.10 -7.70
N THR A 43 -4.24 8.03 -8.43
CA THR A 43 -3.94 8.08 -9.86
C THR A 43 -5.12 7.58 -10.70
N PRO A 44 -5.18 7.93 -12.00
CA PRO A 44 -6.18 7.34 -12.90
C PRO A 44 -6.09 5.81 -12.96
N GLY A 45 -4.91 5.22 -12.74
CA GLY A 45 -4.75 3.77 -12.63
C GLY A 45 -5.54 3.17 -11.49
N ASP A 46 -5.56 3.82 -10.32
CA ASP A 46 -6.35 3.38 -9.17
C ASP A 46 -7.84 3.35 -9.49
N THR A 47 -8.36 4.40 -10.10
CA THR A 47 -9.79 4.49 -10.43
C THR A 47 -10.20 3.46 -11.49
N LYS A 48 -9.35 3.21 -12.46
CA LYS A 48 -9.59 2.21 -13.51
C LYS A 48 -9.60 0.79 -12.94
N VAL A 49 -8.67 0.47 -12.05
CA VAL A 49 -8.61 -0.84 -11.39
C VAL A 49 -9.84 -1.05 -10.52
N ARG A 50 -10.22 -0.06 -9.72
CA ARG A 50 -11.44 -0.16 -8.90
C ARG A 50 -12.67 -0.46 -9.77
N ARG A 51 -12.82 0.23 -10.89
CA ARG A 51 -13.99 0.11 -11.77
C ARG A 51 -14.03 -1.20 -12.55
N ASN A 52 -12.86 -1.69 -13.01
CA ASN A 52 -12.78 -2.72 -14.02
C ASN A 52 -12.22 -4.06 -13.53
N VAL A 53 -11.59 -4.10 -12.38
CA VAL A 53 -10.90 -5.30 -11.87
C VAL A 53 -11.47 -5.66 -10.50
N PRO A 54 -12.55 -6.45 -10.44
CA PRO A 54 -13.07 -6.92 -9.17
C PRO A 54 -12.09 -7.91 -8.53
N PRO A 55 -11.98 -7.91 -7.19
CA PRO A 55 -11.24 -8.97 -6.50
C PRO A 55 -11.95 -10.32 -6.69
N ALA A 56 -11.23 -11.39 -6.43
CA ALA A 56 -11.84 -12.72 -6.39
C ALA A 56 -12.95 -12.76 -5.32
N ALA A 57 -13.93 -13.64 -5.50
CA ALA A 57 -15.08 -13.74 -4.60
C ALA A 57 -14.64 -13.90 -3.14
N GLY A 58 -15.17 -13.06 -2.27
CA GLY A 58 -14.83 -13.05 -0.84
C GLY A 58 -13.51 -12.36 -0.48
N GLU A 59 -12.75 -11.88 -1.46
CA GLU A 59 -11.52 -11.16 -1.23
C GLU A 59 -11.73 -9.65 -1.18
N LEU A 60 -10.77 -8.96 -0.60
CA LEU A 60 -10.68 -7.51 -0.52
C LEU A 60 -9.46 -7.05 -1.31
N ARG A 61 -9.61 -5.98 -2.09
CA ARG A 61 -8.47 -5.31 -2.71
C ARG A 61 -8.27 -3.94 -2.11
N VAL A 62 -7.04 -3.66 -1.69
CA VAL A 62 -6.59 -2.34 -1.27
C VAL A 62 -5.83 -1.71 -2.42
N LEU A 63 -6.25 -0.52 -2.83
CA LEU A 63 -5.62 0.26 -3.88
C LEU A 63 -4.51 1.15 -3.33
N GLY A 64 -3.91 1.93 -4.21
CA GLY A 64 -2.80 2.79 -3.91
C GLY A 64 -1.52 2.22 -4.48
N PHE A 65 -0.79 3.07 -5.20
CA PHE A 65 0.37 2.62 -5.99
C PHE A 65 1.66 3.17 -5.43
N ASP A 66 1.65 4.40 -4.95
CA ASP A 66 2.81 5.08 -4.40
C ASP A 66 2.59 5.45 -2.93
N ALA A 67 3.67 5.79 -2.28
CA ALA A 67 3.63 6.32 -0.93
C ALA A 67 4.90 7.09 -0.60
N ALA A 68 4.76 8.00 0.34
CA ALA A 68 5.86 8.54 1.13
C ALA A 68 5.57 8.22 2.59
N GLY A 69 6.57 7.84 3.33
CA GLY A 69 6.37 7.45 4.72
C GLY A 69 7.67 7.23 5.47
N ILE A 70 7.53 6.55 6.60
CA ILE A 70 8.63 6.29 7.53
C ILE A 70 8.74 4.79 7.72
N VAL A 71 9.95 4.25 7.62
CA VAL A 71 10.21 2.84 7.85
C VAL A 71 9.88 2.48 9.29
N GLU A 72 8.97 1.54 9.48
CA GLU A 72 8.56 1.02 10.79
C GLU A 72 9.37 -0.20 11.17
N ALA A 73 9.63 -1.08 10.22
CA ALA A 73 10.38 -2.31 10.40
C ALA A 73 11.04 -2.73 9.10
N VAL A 74 12.08 -3.52 9.19
CA VAL A 74 12.82 -4.04 8.03
C VAL A 74 12.89 -5.56 8.10
N GLY A 75 12.84 -6.21 6.95
CA GLY A 75 13.09 -7.65 6.86
C GLY A 75 14.56 -7.98 7.19
N PRO A 76 14.84 -9.23 7.57
CA PRO A 76 16.17 -9.62 8.06
C PRO A 76 17.28 -9.53 7.02
N GLN A 77 16.94 -9.45 5.73
CA GLN A 77 17.93 -9.35 4.65
C GLN A 77 18.07 -7.92 4.10
N VAL A 78 17.40 -6.95 4.71
CA VAL A 78 17.46 -5.55 4.27
C VAL A 78 18.79 -4.92 4.69
N THR A 79 19.43 -4.24 3.74
CA THR A 79 20.60 -3.37 3.99
C THR A 79 20.30 -1.99 3.43
N GLY A 80 20.87 -0.95 4.03
CA GLY A 80 20.73 0.43 3.55
C GLY A 80 19.51 1.18 4.06
N PHE A 81 18.60 0.52 4.78
CA PHE A 81 17.44 1.14 5.41
C PHE A 81 17.30 0.64 6.84
N LYS A 82 16.77 1.49 7.71
CA LYS A 82 16.49 1.15 9.10
C LYS A 82 15.19 1.82 9.57
N PRO A 83 14.59 1.34 10.65
CA PRO A 83 13.42 2.02 11.24
C PRO A 83 13.70 3.49 11.53
N GLY A 84 12.73 4.34 11.20
CA GLY A 84 12.84 5.79 11.32
C GLY A 84 13.27 6.51 10.04
N ASP A 85 13.78 5.80 9.05
CA ASP A 85 14.16 6.42 7.77
C ASP A 85 12.93 6.93 7.02
N GLU A 86 13.06 8.10 6.43
CA GLU A 86 12.06 8.64 5.50
C GLU A 86 12.28 8.03 4.12
N VAL A 87 11.20 7.57 3.49
CA VAL A 87 11.24 6.89 2.19
C VAL A 87 10.08 7.32 1.31
N TRP A 88 10.26 7.15 0.01
CA TRP A 88 9.18 7.27 -0.98
C TRP A 88 9.38 6.25 -2.09
N TYR A 89 8.29 5.83 -2.71
CA TYR A 89 8.35 4.78 -3.73
C TYR A 89 7.08 4.73 -4.58
N ALA A 90 7.21 4.08 -5.72
CA ALA A 90 6.09 3.55 -6.49
C ALA A 90 6.05 2.04 -6.27
N GLY A 91 4.93 1.54 -5.79
CA GLY A 91 4.77 0.13 -5.47
C GLY A 91 4.41 -0.74 -6.67
N SER A 92 3.91 -1.93 -6.40
CA SER A 92 3.49 -2.91 -7.40
C SER A 92 1.98 -3.14 -7.33
N ARG A 93 1.34 -3.23 -8.49
CA ARG A 93 -0.08 -3.61 -8.59
C ARG A 93 -0.36 -5.05 -8.18
N ALA A 94 0.67 -5.89 -8.12
CA ALA A 94 0.56 -7.28 -7.70
C ALA A 94 0.44 -7.43 -6.17
N ARG A 95 0.71 -6.37 -5.41
CA ARG A 95 0.63 -6.37 -3.95
C ARG A 95 -0.58 -5.58 -3.47
N SER A 96 -0.98 -5.82 -2.22
CA SER A 96 -1.93 -4.95 -1.51
C SER A 96 -1.40 -3.52 -1.52
N GLY A 97 -2.28 -2.55 -1.75
CA GLY A 97 -1.89 -1.18 -2.05
C GLY A 97 -1.59 -0.31 -0.83
N THR A 98 -1.28 0.95 -1.12
CA THR A 98 -0.80 1.92 -0.13
C THR A 98 -1.92 2.65 0.62
N ASN A 99 -3.19 2.42 0.29
CA ASN A 99 -4.32 3.01 1.01
C ASN A 99 -4.56 2.28 2.34
N ALA A 100 -3.54 2.24 3.16
CA ALA A 100 -3.50 1.58 4.46
C ALA A 100 -2.51 2.32 5.36
N GLU A 101 -2.64 2.14 6.68
CA GLU A 101 -1.72 2.79 7.63
C GLU A 101 -0.29 2.27 7.49
N LEU A 102 -0.14 0.97 7.22
CA LEU A 102 1.14 0.30 7.05
C LEU A 102 1.14 -0.48 5.74
N HIS A 103 2.27 -0.49 5.06
CA HIS A 103 2.41 -1.09 3.75
C HIS A 103 3.75 -1.82 3.61
N LEU A 104 3.73 -3.00 3.01
CA LEU A 104 4.95 -3.74 2.66
C LEU A 104 5.42 -3.36 1.26
N VAL A 105 6.72 -3.08 1.12
CA VAL A 105 7.32 -2.79 -0.17
C VAL A 105 8.68 -3.48 -0.29
N ALA A 106 9.00 -3.96 -1.47
CA ALA A 106 10.32 -4.51 -1.76
C ALA A 106 11.37 -3.38 -1.75
N VAL A 107 12.50 -3.62 -1.10
CA VAL A 107 13.55 -2.61 -0.90
C VAL A 107 14.05 -2.02 -2.22
N GLY A 108 14.05 -2.79 -3.32
CA GLY A 108 14.51 -2.33 -4.62
C GLY A 108 13.65 -1.23 -5.25
N ALA A 109 12.40 -1.05 -4.80
CA ALA A 109 11.50 -0.02 -5.30
C ALA A 109 11.63 1.31 -4.54
N VAL A 110 12.41 1.35 -3.46
CA VAL A 110 12.37 2.43 -2.47
C VAL A 110 13.52 3.40 -2.65
N SER A 111 13.22 4.69 -2.53
CA SER A 111 14.19 5.77 -2.51
C SER A 111 14.21 6.44 -1.14
N ALA A 112 15.39 6.95 -0.73
CA ALA A 112 15.51 7.70 0.51
C ALA A 112 14.75 9.03 0.40
N GLY A 113 13.89 9.30 1.39
CA GLY A 113 13.20 10.57 1.52
C GLY A 113 14.17 11.69 1.88
N GLY A 114 13.71 12.92 1.78
CA GLY A 114 14.54 14.09 2.08
C GLY A 114 15.56 14.43 0.98
N GLN A 115 15.57 13.71 -0.11
CA GLN A 115 16.44 13.94 -1.26
C GLN A 115 15.78 14.74 -2.38
N LEU A 116 14.58 15.17 -2.14
CA LEU A 116 13.80 15.94 -3.12
C LEU A 116 14.16 17.41 -3.10
#